data_716d770f0b591485e7b65160ee23d07a
#
_entry.id   716d770f0b591485e7b65160ee23d07a
#
_cell.length_a   1.000
_cell.length_b   1.000
_cell.length_c   1.000
_cell.angle_alpha   90.00
_cell.angle_beta   90.00
_cell.angle_gamma   90.00
#
_symmetry.space_group_name_H-M   'P 1'
#
loop_
_entity.id
_entity.type
_entity.pdbx_description
1 polymer ?
#
loop_
_entity_poly.entity_id
_entity_poly.type
_entity_poly.pdbx_seq_one_letter_code
_entity_poly.pdbx_strand_id
1 'polypeptide(L)'
;MKSNLSGEFTVVNEHLVAELKKRNLWDEVMVADLKYFDGSLASIDRVPADLRNLYATAFEVDSKWIVEAGARRQKWIDQAQSLNIYMAGASGKKLDETYKLAWLRGLKTTYYLRTLAATSAEKSTGEGGELNAVPNSGGVASAAASGRSAAPAKSSESEPKFCSIDNPTCEACQ
;
A
#
# COMPACT_ATOMS: atom_id res chain seq x y z
N MET A 1 5.72 5.78 -8.06
CA MET A 1 6.75 6.81 -7.84
C MET A 1 8.02 6.16 -7.33
N LYS A 2 9.19 6.67 -7.70
CA LYS A 2 10.47 6.30 -7.08
C LYS A 2 11.01 7.53 -6.37
N SER A 3 11.32 7.40 -5.08
CA SER A 3 11.99 8.44 -4.31
C SER A 3 13.45 8.06 -4.10
N ASN A 4 14.35 9.00 -4.25
CA ASN A 4 15.75 8.87 -3.90
C ASN A 4 16.24 10.17 -3.25
N LEU A 5 17.54 10.24 -2.89
CA LEU A 5 18.15 11.43 -2.27
C LEU A 5 18.05 12.70 -3.16
N SER A 6 17.81 12.55 -4.46
CA SER A 6 17.70 13.65 -5.42
C SER A 6 16.25 14.09 -5.70
N GLY A 7 15.25 13.47 -5.05
CA GLY A 7 13.85 13.80 -5.20
C GLY A 7 12.95 12.63 -5.62
N GLU A 8 11.70 12.94 -5.92
CA GLU A 8 10.71 11.97 -6.38
C GLU A 8 10.63 11.97 -7.90
N PHE A 9 10.73 10.77 -8.48
CA PHE A 9 10.62 10.57 -9.92
C PHE A 9 9.39 9.73 -10.24
N THR A 10 8.57 10.21 -11.15
CA THR A 10 7.47 9.42 -11.71
C THR A 10 8.01 8.52 -12.82
N VAL A 11 7.92 7.21 -12.60
CA VAL A 11 8.23 6.22 -13.62
C VAL A 11 6.92 5.67 -14.17
N VAL A 12 6.75 5.75 -15.48
CA VAL A 12 5.55 5.30 -16.17
C VAL A 12 5.76 3.85 -16.64
N ASN A 13 4.74 3.00 -16.44
CA ASN A 13 4.69 1.68 -17.05
C ASN A 13 4.05 1.81 -18.45
N GLU A 14 4.89 1.78 -19.47
CA GLU A 14 4.48 1.99 -20.86
C GLU A 14 3.46 0.93 -21.33
N HIS A 15 3.57 -0.31 -20.86
CA HIS A 15 2.65 -1.39 -21.19
C HIS A 15 1.25 -1.13 -20.63
N LEU A 16 1.15 -0.71 -19.37
CA LEU A 16 -0.11 -0.32 -18.76
C LEU A 16 -0.77 0.83 -19.52
N VAL A 17 0.01 1.88 -19.84
CA VAL A 17 -0.51 3.04 -20.60
C VAL A 17 -1.01 2.61 -21.97
N ALA A 18 -0.29 1.74 -22.68
CA ALA A 18 -0.71 1.22 -23.97
C ALA A 18 -2.04 0.46 -23.87
N GLU A 19 -2.20 -0.40 -22.86
CA GLU A 19 -3.46 -1.14 -22.66
C GLU A 19 -4.63 -0.22 -22.29
N LEU A 20 -4.40 0.77 -21.40
CA LEU A 20 -5.43 1.76 -21.05
C LEU A 20 -5.85 2.60 -22.27
N LYS A 21 -4.90 3.02 -23.13
CA LYS A 21 -5.19 3.72 -24.40
C LYS A 21 -6.01 2.86 -25.35
N LYS A 22 -5.66 1.59 -25.54
CA LYS A 22 -6.41 0.66 -26.40
C LYS A 22 -7.87 0.52 -25.95
N ARG A 23 -8.13 0.66 -24.66
CA ARG A 23 -9.47 0.53 -24.07
C ARG A 23 -10.19 1.87 -23.87
N ASN A 24 -9.61 2.96 -24.37
CA ASN A 24 -10.12 4.35 -24.19
C ASN A 24 -10.31 4.74 -22.71
N LEU A 25 -9.44 4.25 -21.84
CA LEU A 25 -9.44 4.53 -20.39
C LEU A 25 -8.34 5.53 -19.98
N TRP A 26 -7.49 5.94 -20.91
CA TRP A 26 -6.38 6.85 -20.64
C TRP A 26 -6.83 8.31 -20.82
N ASP A 27 -7.08 8.98 -19.72
CA ASP A 27 -7.48 10.39 -19.62
C ASP A 27 -6.86 11.05 -18.40
N GLU A 28 -7.12 12.33 -18.19
CA GLU A 28 -6.57 13.11 -17.06
C GLU A 28 -7.03 12.56 -15.70
N VAL A 29 -8.29 12.08 -15.61
CA VAL A 29 -8.83 11.47 -14.40
C VAL A 29 -8.08 10.18 -14.07
N MET A 30 -7.80 9.33 -15.07
CA MET A 30 -7.00 8.12 -14.88
C MET A 30 -5.59 8.45 -14.38
N VAL A 31 -4.97 9.49 -14.90
CA VAL A 31 -3.64 9.94 -14.44
C VAL A 31 -3.70 10.43 -12.99
N ALA A 32 -4.75 11.16 -12.63
CA ALA A 32 -4.97 11.62 -11.26
C ALA A 32 -5.19 10.42 -10.30
N ASP A 33 -6.06 9.47 -10.68
CA ASP A 33 -6.32 8.25 -9.92
C ASP A 33 -5.02 7.44 -9.69
N LEU A 34 -4.25 7.22 -10.76
CA LEU A 34 -2.98 6.49 -10.67
C LEU A 34 -1.96 7.16 -9.76
N LYS A 35 -1.90 8.49 -9.74
CA LYS A 35 -1.04 9.23 -8.82
C LYS A 35 -1.54 9.11 -7.38
N TYR A 36 -2.84 9.24 -7.18
CA TYR A 36 -3.46 9.16 -5.86
C TYR A 36 -3.29 7.78 -5.21
N PHE A 37 -3.48 6.72 -5.98
CA PHE A 37 -3.35 5.34 -5.51
C PHE A 37 -1.92 4.76 -5.68
N ASP A 38 -0.89 5.58 -5.89
CA ASP A 38 0.52 5.16 -6.06
C ASP A 38 0.72 4.11 -7.17
N GLY A 39 -0.10 4.14 -8.20
CA GLY A 39 -0.07 3.21 -9.31
C GLY A 39 -0.88 1.93 -9.11
N SER A 40 -1.57 1.78 -7.97
CA SER A 40 -2.53 0.68 -7.78
C SER A 40 -3.77 0.89 -8.63
N LEU A 41 -4.23 -0.18 -9.26
CA LEU A 41 -5.49 -0.21 -10.00
C LEU A 41 -6.65 -0.79 -9.19
N ALA A 42 -6.38 -1.32 -8.00
CA ALA A 42 -7.36 -2.08 -7.22
C ALA A 42 -8.62 -1.27 -6.85
N SER A 43 -8.43 0.01 -6.56
CA SER A 43 -9.50 0.93 -6.15
C SER A 43 -10.07 1.79 -7.28
N ILE A 44 -9.68 1.55 -8.53
CA ILE A 44 -10.15 2.30 -9.69
C ILE A 44 -11.23 1.47 -10.40
N ASP A 45 -12.50 1.73 -10.11
CA ASP A 45 -13.63 0.89 -10.54
C ASP A 45 -13.78 0.80 -12.06
N ARG A 46 -13.44 1.87 -12.79
CA ARG A 46 -13.51 1.88 -14.26
C ARG A 46 -12.48 0.98 -14.95
N VAL A 47 -11.46 0.49 -14.21
CA VAL A 47 -10.46 -0.43 -14.76
C VAL A 47 -10.99 -1.85 -14.70
N PRO A 48 -11.02 -2.61 -15.81
CA PRO A 48 -11.46 -3.98 -15.84
C PRO A 48 -10.61 -4.91 -14.96
N ALA A 49 -11.23 -5.96 -14.40
CA ALA A 49 -10.59 -6.87 -13.46
C ALA A 49 -9.35 -7.59 -14.03
N ASP A 50 -9.33 -7.87 -15.32
CA ASP A 50 -8.18 -8.48 -15.99
C ASP A 50 -6.94 -7.60 -15.95
N LEU A 51 -7.10 -6.27 -16.16
CA LEU A 51 -6.00 -5.32 -16.03
C LEU A 51 -5.58 -5.12 -14.57
N ARG A 52 -6.54 -5.05 -13.64
CA ARG A 52 -6.23 -4.95 -12.21
C ARG A 52 -5.39 -6.12 -11.73
N ASN A 53 -5.73 -7.33 -12.15
CA ASN A 53 -4.97 -8.53 -11.80
C ASN A 53 -3.60 -8.60 -12.47
N LEU A 54 -3.51 -8.18 -13.74
CA LEU A 54 -2.26 -8.23 -14.50
C LEU A 54 -1.23 -7.21 -13.99
N TYR A 55 -1.69 -6.02 -13.62
CA TYR A 55 -0.85 -4.91 -13.17
C TYR A 55 -0.91 -4.68 -11.66
N ALA A 56 -1.23 -5.72 -10.88
CA ALA A 56 -1.20 -5.67 -9.42
C ALA A 56 0.18 -5.23 -8.92
N THR A 57 0.21 -4.33 -7.95
CA THR A 57 1.45 -3.84 -7.34
C THR A 57 2.09 -4.90 -6.44
N ALA A 58 3.36 -4.73 -6.11
CA ALA A 58 4.09 -5.66 -5.25
C ALA A 58 3.43 -5.87 -3.86
N PHE A 59 2.72 -4.87 -3.35
CA PHE A 59 2.01 -4.96 -2.08
C PHE A 59 0.65 -5.66 -2.17
N GLU A 60 0.09 -5.77 -3.35
CA GLU A 60 -1.18 -6.46 -3.63
C GLU A 60 -0.97 -7.95 -3.90
N VAL A 61 0.21 -8.32 -4.37
CA VAL A 61 0.58 -9.72 -4.58
C VAL A 61 0.90 -10.39 -3.25
N ASP A 62 0.29 -11.55 -2.98
CA ASP A 62 0.57 -12.33 -1.77
C ASP A 62 2.06 -12.73 -1.71
N SER A 63 2.71 -12.45 -0.58
CA SER A 63 4.13 -12.72 -0.35
C SER A 63 4.54 -14.18 -0.58
N LYS A 64 3.61 -15.12 -0.42
CA LYS A 64 3.85 -16.55 -0.73
C LYS A 64 4.31 -16.77 -2.17
N TRP A 65 3.80 -16.00 -3.13
CA TRP A 65 4.19 -16.15 -4.54
C TRP A 65 5.60 -15.66 -4.80
N ILE A 66 6.05 -14.63 -4.06
CA ILE A 66 7.43 -14.14 -4.11
C ILE A 66 8.36 -15.25 -3.57
N VAL A 67 8.00 -15.86 -2.45
CA VAL A 67 8.75 -16.97 -1.84
C VAL A 67 8.80 -18.18 -2.78
N GLU A 68 7.66 -18.59 -3.34
CA GLU A 68 7.60 -19.73 -4.26
C GLU A 68 8.43 -19.48 -5.54
N ALA A 69 8.39 -18.27 -6.09
CA ALA A 69 9.22 -17.91 -7.24
C ALA A 69 10.72 -17.92 -6.87
N GLY A 70 11.08 -17.44 -5.67
CA GLY A 70 12.42 -17.52 -5.13
C GLY A 70 12.91 -18.96 -4.95
N ALA A 71 12.08 -19.80 -4.38
CA ALA A 71 12.38 -21.22 -4.15
C ALA A 71 12.64 -21.98 -5.46
N ARG A 72 11.82 -21.70 -6.50
CA ARG A 72 12.05 -22.32 -7.82
C ARG A 72 13.38 -21.95 -8.45
N ARG A 73 13.86 -20.73 -8.22
CA ARG A 73 15.17 -20.28 -8.69
C ARG A 73 16.31 -20.81 -7.83
N GLN A 74 16.11 -20.93 -6.51
CA GLN A 74 17.17 -21.29 -5.55
C GLN A 74 17.85 -22.61 -5.86
N LYS A 75 17.14 -23.59 -6.40
CA LYS A 75 17.70 -24.89 -6.76
C LYS A 75 18.70 -24.84 -7.93
N TRP A 76 18.72 -23.72 -8.69
CA TRP A 76 19.56 -23.56 -9.88
C TRP A 76 20.73 -22.61 -9.66
N ILE A 77 20.84 -22.03 -8.47
CA ILE A 77 21.87 -21.05 -8.15
C ILE A 77 22.56 -21.41 -6.82
N ASP A 78 23.87 -21.25 -6.80
CA ASP A 78 24.68 -21.52 -5.60
C ASP A 78 24.58 -20.39 -4.58
N GLN A 79 24.40 -19.17 -5.04
CA GLN A 79 24.31 -17.96 -4.22
C GLN A 79 22.95 -17.81 -3.54
N ALA A 80 22.94 -17.04 -2.47
CA ALA A 80 21.71 -16.54 -1.88
C ALA A 80 21.04 -15.50 -2.80
N GLN A 81 19.74 -15.32 -2.64
CA GLN A 81 18.98 -14.32 -3.37
C GLN A 81 18.67 -13.12 -2.48
N SER A 82 18.87 -11.89 -2.98
CA SER A 82 18.37 -10.67 -2.34
C SER A 82 16.85 -10.56 -2.53
N LEU A 83 16.10 -11.50 -1.95
CA LEU A 83 14.67 -11.63 -2.11
C LEU A 83 13.96 -10.61 -1.22
N ASN A 84 13.46 -9.52 -1.79
CA ASN A 84 12.66 -8.54 -1.08
C ASN A 84 11.23 -9.06 -0.90
N ILE A 85 10.75 -9.00 0.33
CA ILE A 85 9.38 -9.36 0.69
C ILE A 85 8.56 -8.07 0.78
N TYR A 86 7.41 -8.04 0.12
CA TYR A 86 6.45 -6.94 0.17
C TYR A 86 5.20 -7.42 0.89
N MET A 87 4.70 -6.67 1.84
CA MET A 87 3.57 -7.06 2.67
C MET A 87 2.71 -5.86 3.05
N ALA A 88 1.50 -5.79 2.50
CA ALA A 88 0.48 -4.87 2.98
C ALA A 88 -0.16 -5.45 4.25
N GLY A 89 -0.37 -4.61 5.27
CA GLY A 89 -0.97 -5.05 6.52
C GLY A 89 -0.14 -6.15 7.21
N ALA A 90 1.13 -5.85 7.50
CA ALA A 90 2.00 -6.77 8.20
C ALA A 90 1.47 -7.07 9.60
N SER A 91 1.40 -8.36 9.93
CA SER A 91 1.09 -8.85 11.27
C SER A 91 2.09 -9.93 11.66
N GLY A 92 2.27 -10.17 12.96
CA GLY A 92 3.16 -11.21 13.44
C GLY A 92 2.87 -12.57 12.81
N LYS A 93 1.59 -12.92 12.66
CA LYS A 93 1.17 -14.17 12.01
C LYS A 93 1.61 -14.25 10.54
N LYS A 94 1.33 -13.22 9.74
CA LYS A 94 1.73 -13.18 8.32
C LYS A 94 3.25 -13.26 8.15
N LEU A 95 3.99 -12.59 9.04
CA LEU A 95 5.45 -12.63 9.04
C LEU A 95 5.94 -14.05 9.33
N ASP A 96 5.46 -14.65 10.40
CA ASP A 96 5.82 -16.02 10.80
C ASP A 96 5.52 -17.03 9.68
N GLU A 97 4.33 -17.00 9.11
CA GLU A 97 3.94 -17.87 8.00
C GLU A 97 4.84 -17.68 6.76
N THR A 98 5.15 -16.43 6.41
CA THR A 98 5.98 -16.12 5.25
C THR A 98 7.42 -16.62 5.43
N TYR A 99 8.03 -16.37 6.59
CA TYR A 99 9.41 -16.82 6.84
C TYR A 99 9.51 -18.32 7.07
N LYS A 100 8.53 -18.96 7.72
CA LYS A 100 8.45 -20.42 7.81
C LYS A 100 8.34 -21.05 6.42
N LEU A 101 7.49 -20.47 5.54
CA LEU A 101 7.39 -20.95 4.16
C LEU A 101 8.74 -20.81 3.44
N ALA A 102 9.41 -19.66 3.55
CA ALA A 102 10.70 -19.43 2.92
C ALA A 102 11.75 -20.49 3.37
N TRP A 103 11.79 -20.77 4.66
CA TRP A 103 12.66 -21.79 5.22
C TRP A 103 12.31 -23.20 4.73
N LEU A 104 11.03 -23.59 4.78
CA LEU A 104 10.55 -24.90 4.31
C LEU A 104 10.80 -25.11 2.82
N ARG A 105 10.76 -24.04 2.02
CA ARG A 105 11.06 -24.09 0.58
C ARG A 105 12.55 -24.07 0.24
N GLY A 106 13.43 -24.04 1.25
CA GLY A 106 14.87 -24.13 1.07
C GLY A 106 15.52 -22.84 0.57
N LEU A 107 14.93 -21.68 0.82
CA LEU A 107 15.59 -20.41 0.56
C LEU A 107 16.77 -20.23 1.53
N LYS A 108 17.94 -19.87 1.00
CA LYS A 108 19.14 -19.61 1.82
C LYS A 108 19.01 -18.35 2.64
N THR A 109 18.33 -17.33 2.07
CA THR A 109 18.06 -16.06 2.73
C THR A 109 16.91 -15.33 2.07
N THR A 110 16.35 -14.35 2.80
CA THR A 110 15.55 -13.23 2.30
C THR A 110 16.36 -11.95 2.48
N TYR A 111 15.83 -10.80 2.06
CA TYR A 111 16.53 -9.53 2.21
C TYR A 111 15.60 -8.50 2.90
N TYR A 112 15.23 -7.43 2.21
CA TYR A 112 14.35 -6.43 2.82
C TYR A 112 12.93 -6.94 3.02
N LEU A 113 12.36 -6.66 4.17
CA LEU A 113 10.93 -6.65 4.39
C LEU A 113 10.42 -5.22 4.17
N ARG A 114 9.52 -5.04 3.22
CA ARG A 114 8.87 -3.77 2.92
C ARG A 114 7.40 -3.86 3.30
N THR A 115 6.99 -2.99 4.21
CA THR A 115 5.60 -2.90 4.67
C THR A 115 5.03 -1.53 4.33
N LEU A 116 3.72 -1.45 4.16
CA LEU A 116 3.02 -0.17 4.13
C LEU A 116 2.82 0.29 5.57
N ALA A 117 3.14 1.56 5.85
CA ALA A 117 2.89 2.17 7.15
C ALA A 117 1.37 2.26 7.40
N ALA A 118 0.96 2.13 8.66
CA ALA A 118 -0.43 2.30 9.07
C ALA A 118 -0.91 3.75 8.88
N THR A 119 0.00 4.71 8.88
CA THR A 119 -0.29 6.13 8.65
C THR A 119 -0.08 6.46 7.19
N SER A 120 -1.16 6.63 6.44
CA SER A 120 -1.11 7.32 5.15
C SER A 120 -1.03 8.84 5.41
N ALA A 121 -0.02 9.51 4.87
CA ALA A 121 -0.07 10.96 4.77
C ALA A 121 -1.29 11.36 3.94
N GLU A 122 -2.00 12.41 4.34
CA GLU A 122 -3.08 12.95 3.52
C GLU A 122 -2.53 13.29 2.13
N LYS A 123 -3.08 12.63 1.13
CA LYS A 123 -2.72 12.89 -0.26
C LYS A 123 -3.59 14.02 -0.77
N SER A 124 -2.98 15.10 -1.21
CA SER A 124 -3.72 16.16 -1.90
C SER A 124 -4.24 15.62 -3.23
N THR A 125 -5.54 15.78 -3.47
CA THR A 125 -6.12 15.63 -4.80
C THR A 125 -5.57 16.74 -5.70
N GLY A 126 -5.17 16.41 -6.93
CA GLY A 126 -4.76 17.44 -7.90
C GLY A 126 -5.88 18.46 -8.16
N GLU A 127 -5.56 19.57 -8.82
CA GLU A 127 -6.45 20.73 -9.05
C GLU A 127 -7.84 20.43 -9.64
N GLY A 128 -8.11 19.23 -10.12
CA GLY A 128 -9.43 18.79 -10.59
C GLY A 128 -10.28 18.02 -9.60
N GLY A 129 -9.70 17.46 -8.53
CA GLY A 129 -10.41 16.78 -7.43
C GLY A 129 -11.28 15.57 -7.81
N GLU A 130 -11.29 15.17 -9.08
CA GLU A 130 -12.13 14.06 -9.55
C GLU A 130 -11.35 12.74 -9.47
N LEU A 131 -11.82 11.84 -8.60
CA LEU A 131 -11.32 10.48 -8.45
C LEU A 131 -12.49 9.50 -8.63
N ASN A 132 -12.32 8.48 -9.46
CA ASN A 132 -13.36 7.47 -9.67
C ASN A 132 -13.67 6.62 -8.45
N ALA A 133 -12.69 6.41 -7.57
CA ALA A 133 -12.82 5.57 -6.39
C ALA A 133 -13.34 6.33 -5.16
N VAL A 134 -13.39 7.66 -5.20
CA VAL A 134 -13.92 8.49 -4.12
C VAL A 134 -15.31 9.00 -4.55
N PRO A 135 -16.41 8.55 -3.93
CA PRO A 135 -17.72 9.04 -4.28
C PRO A 135 -17.79 10.56 -4.02
N ASN A 136 -18.18 11.30 -5.03
CA ASN A 136 -18.34 12.77 -4.99
C ASN A 136 -19.55 13.22 -4.12
N SER A 137 -19.85 12.51 -3.04
CA SER A 137 -20.96 12.77 -2.12
C SER A 137 -20.57 13.67 -0.94
N GLY A 138 -19.66 14.58 -1.16
CA GLY A 138 -19.20 15.52 -0.15
C GLY A 138 -19.14 16.96 -0.60
N GLY A 139 -20.09 17.40 -1.39
CA GLY A 139 -20.37 18.82 -1.54
C GLY A 139 -20.79 19.40 -0.19
N VAL A 140 -19.83 19.75 0.66
CA VAL A 140 -20.11 20.60 1.82
C VAL A 140 -20.56 21.95 1.29
N ALA A 141 -21.86 22.14 1.30
CA ALA A 141 -22.43 23.47 1.17
C ALA A 141 -21.73 24.38 2.18
N SER A 142 -21.03 25.36 1.66
CA SER A 142 -20.51 26.49 2.42
C SER A 142 -21.69 27.17 3.13
N ALA A 143 -21.91 26.86 4.38
CA ALA A 143 -22.78 27.63 5.24
C ALA A 143 -21.90 28.60 6.02
N ALA A 144 -21.98 29.85 5.61
CA ALA A 144 -21.39 30.98 6.29
C ALA A 144 -21.89 31.12 7.72
N ALA A 145 -20.94 31.41 8.58
CA ALA A 145 -20.98 32.22 9.79
C ALA A 145 -22.24 32.22 10.68
N SER A 146 -22.08 31.78 11.91
CA SER A 146 -22.37 32.66 13.05
C SER A 146 -21.73 32.06 14.30
N GLY A 147 -20.95 32.88 14.99
CA GLY A 147 -20.21 32.52 16.18
C GLY A 147 -21.12 32.18 17.36
N ARG A 148 -20.65 31.20 18.13
CA ARG A 148 -20.91 31.14 19.58
C ARG A 148 -19.73 30.46 20.25
N SER A 149 -19.12 31.21 21.12
CA SER A 149 -18.19 30.83 22.16
C SER A 149 -18.74 29.66 22.97
N ALA A 150 -17.98 28.57 23.09
CA ALA A 150 -18.17 27.56 24.11
C ALA A 150 -16.81 27.09 24.60
N ALA A 151 -16.69 26.99 25.92
CA ALA A 151 -15.51 26.76 26.71
C ALA A 151 -14.80 25.41 26.42
N PRO A 152 -13.50 25.27 26.82
CA PRO A 152 -12.70 24.12 26.48
C PRO A 152 -13.11 22.88 27.29
N ALA A 153 -13.52 21.84 26.58
CA ALA A 153 -13.64 20.50 27.16
C ALA A 153 -12.23 19.92 27.36
N LYS A 154 -11.97 19.45 28.56
CA LYS A 154 -10.73 18.79 28.97
C LYS A 154 -10.51 17.54 28.10
N SER A 155 -9.43 17.54 27.32
CA SER A 155 -8.90 16.35 26.69
C SER A 155 -8.33 15.44 27.76
N SER A 156 -8.89 14.25 27.94
CA SER A 156 -8.24 13.17 28.68
C SER A 156 -7.07 12.68 27.83
N GLU A 157 -5.87 13.05 28.21
CA GLU A 157 -4.64 12.42 27.73
C GLU A 157 -4.67 10.94 28.14
N SER A 158 -4.84 10.06 27.17
CA SER A 158 -4.54 8.64 27.37
C SER A 158 -3.02 8.50 27.29
N GLU A 159 -2.40 8.24 28.44
CA GLU A 159 -0.98 7.87 28.50
C GLU A 159 -0.69 6.69 27.56
N PRO A 160 0.45 6.71 26.83
CA PRO A 160 0.84 5.58 25.99
C PRO A 160 1.05 4.34 26.87
N LYS A 161 0.25 3.30 26.66
CA LYS A 161 0.41 2.02 27.34
C LYS A 161 1.68 1.35 26.85
N PHE A 162 2.73 1.38 27.65
CA PHE A 162 3.94 0.62 27.39
C PHE A 162 3.69 -0.89 27.61
N CYS A 163 4.19 -1.70 26.68
CA CYS A 163 4.16 -3.14 26.81
C CYS A 163 5.03 -3.57 28.00
N SER A 164 4.45 -4.28 28.99
CA SER A 164 5.20 -4.91 30.06
C SER A 164 5.52 -6.35 29.66
N ILE A 165 6.80 -6.73 29.74
CA ILE A 165 7.29 -8.09 29.41
C ILE A 165 6.60 -9.16 30.27
N ASP A 166 6.08 -8.80 31.44
CA ASP A 166 5.47 -9.72 32.40
C ASP A 166 3.94 -9.83 32.27
N ASN A 167 3.32 -9.21 31.26
CA ASN A 167 1.87 -9.26 31.06
C ASN A 167 1.47 -10.18 29.89
N PRO A 168 1.06 -11.44 30.15
CA PRO A 168 0.71 -12.41 29.11
C PRO A 168 -0.59 -12.08 28.35
N THR A 169 -1.34 -11.06 28.78
CA THR A 169 -2.61 -10.64 28.15
C THR A 169 -2.49 -9.30 27.43
N CYS A 170 -1.28 -8.82 27.15
CA CYS A 170 -1.08 -7.56 26.46
C CYS A 170 -1.52 -7.65 24.97
N GLU A 171 -2.59 -6.96 24.62
CA GLU A 171 -3.14 -6.93 23.25
C GLU A 171 -2.23 -6.18 22.24
N ALA A 172 -1.21 -5.46 22.68
CA ALA A 172 -0.30 -4.72 21.82
C ALA A 172 0.67 -5.62 21.02
N CYS A 173 0.77 -6.90 21.37
CA CYS A 173 1.64 -7.89 20.74
C CYS A 173 0.88 -9.03 20.03
N GLN A 174 -0.43 -8.91 19.86
CA GLN A 174 -1.24 -9.89 19.13
C GLN A 174 -1.38 -9.55 17.64
#